data_0f8ee4b450ae2aad8ad02b9d668ae0b4
#
_entry.id   0f8ee4b450ae2aad8ad02b9d668ae0b4
#
_cell.length_a   1.000
_cell.length_b   1.000
_cell.length_c   1.000
_cell.angle_alpha   90.00
_cell.angle_beta   90.00
_cell.angle_gamma   90.00
#
_symmetry.space_group_name_H-M   'P 1'
#
loop_
_entity.id
_entity.type
_entity.pdbx_description
1 polymer ?
#
loop_
_entity_poly.entity_id
_entity_poly.type
_entity_poly.pdbx_seq_one_letter_code
_entity_poly.pdbx_strand_id
1 'polypeptide(L)'
;MIQTTRSIIAALAAFAALLGAPPALAQFEGRSAADVVEVSLLPGWRMQNGNHMAGVRISLAPGWKTYWRAPGEGGVPTIITLTEASGIDGMAIHWPSPNVFYVNGMRSIGYRDEVILPVEFALSQQGEVSIAGEIDLGVCLDVCMPVTLDLVGLLPPVTDRVHEIGLALSDRPLTATEAGAGRATCAVQPIADGLRVTVSVDMPTTGSDETLVLEHRNPGIWVSEATTRREGATIRAVADVIPPGRPGPFPLSRSDLRITVIGSRMAVELDGCTG
;
A
#
# COMPACT_ATOMS: atom_id res chain seq x y z
N MET A 1 18.44 -77.68 9.52
CA MET A 1 18.15 -76.58 10.46
C MET A 1 19.08 -75.34 10.40
N ILE A 2 19.95 -75.17 9.39
CA ILE A 2 20.95 -74.09 9.31
C ILE A 2 20.56 -73.00 8.29
N GLN A 3 19.61 -73.22 7.39
CA GLN A 3 19.21 -72.29 6.35
C GLN A 3 18.18 -71.26 6.74
N THR A 4 17.36 -71.52 7.75
CA THR A 4 16.28 -70.61 8.22
C THR A 4 16.78 -69.46 9.08
N THR A 5 17.95 -69.60 9.76
CA THR A 5 18.52 -68.57 10.63
C THR A 5 19.22 -67.44 9.85
N ARG A 6 19.74 -67.72 8.61
CA ARG A 6 20.38 -66.68 7.79
C ARG A 6 19.41 -65.70 7.12
N SER A 7 18.22 -66.18 6.80
CA SER A 7 17.17 -65.32 6.15
C SER A 7 16.54 -64.33 7.16
N ILE A 8 16.44 -64.65 8.42
CA ILE A 8 15.87 -63.78 9.45
C ILE A 8 16.85 -62.63 9.82
N ILE A 9 18.16 -62.90 9.82
CA ILE A 9 19.15 -61.86 10.13
C ILE A 9 19.25 -60.83 8.96
N ALA A 10 19.10 -61.24 7.69
CA ALA A 10 19.07 -60.34 6.55
C ALA A 10 17.83 -59.44 6.53
N ALA A 11 16.67 -59.93 6.94
CA ALA A 11 15.45 -59.16 7.02
C ALA A 11 15.46 -58.10 8.16
N LEU A 12 16.09 -58.42 9.31
CA LEU A 12 16.26 -57.48 10.40
C LEU A 12 17.24 -56.34 10.08
N ALA A 13 18.32 -56.63 9.32
CA ALA A 13 19.30 -55.62 8.89
C ALA A 13 18.71 -54.63 7.88
N ALA A 14 17.80 -55.06 7.01
CA ALA A 14 17.12 -54.19 6.06
C ALA A 14 16.07 -53.23 6.70
N PHE A 15 15.47 -53.67 7.80
CA PHE A 15 14.50 -52.84 8.54
C PHE A 15 15.17 -51.76 9.41
N ALA A 16 16.38 -52.00 9.89
CA ALA A 16 17.15 -51.02 10.68
C ALA A 16 17.69 -49.84 9.83
N ALA A 17 17.87 -50.04 8.50
CA ALA A 17 18.35 -48.97 7.60
C ALA A 17 17.28 -47.94 7.23
N LEU A 18 15.99 -48.23 7.43
CA LEU A 18 14.87 -47.32 7.14
C LEU A 18 14.57 -46.32 8.29
N LEU A 19 15.13 -46.54 9.49
CA LEU A 19 14.89 -45.69 10.68
C LEU A 19 15.93 -44.58 10.87
N GLY A 20 16.95 -44.49 10.01
CA GLY A 20 18.08 -43.59 10.16
C GLY A 20 18.11 -42.41 9.18
N ALA A 21 17.06 -42.12 8.42
CA ALA A 21 17.03 -40.90 7.62
C ALA A 21 16.84 -39.70 8.56
N PRO A 22 17.83 -38.77 8.65
CA PRO A 22 17.60 -37.54 9.40
C PRO A 22 16.39 -36.81 8.79
N PRO A 23 15.54 -36.16 9.63
CA PRO A 23 14.51 -35.32 9.08
C PRO A 23 15.18 -34.29 8.16
N ALA A 24 14.79 -34.26 6.89
CA ALA A 24 15.13 -33.18 5.99
C ALA A 24 14.49 -31.93 6.58
N LEU A 25 15.25 -31.17 7.37
CA LEU A 25 14.90 -29.80 7.72
C LEU A 25 14.90 -29.08 6.36
N ALA A 26 13.73 -28.83 5.83
CA ALA A 26 13.55 -27.87 4.77
C ALA A 26 14.12 -26.56 5.33
N GLN A 27 15.36 -26.24 4.96
CA GLN A 27 15.92 -24.92 5.14
C GLN A 27 15.10 -24.02 4.22
N PHE A 28 14.08 -23.38 4.79
CA PHE A 28 13.61 -22.13 4.23
C PHE A 28 14.82 -21.20 4.31
N GLU A 29 15.53 -21.03 3.20
CA GLU A 29 16.45 -19.90 3.04
C GLU A 29 15.57 -18.65 3.04
N GLY A 30 15.21 -18.22 4.28
CA GLY A 30 14.48 -17.01 4.52
C GLY A 30 15.36 -15.84 4.07
N ARG A 31 15.04 -15.22 2.93
CA ARG A 31 15.59 -13.91 2.63
C ARG A 31 15.21 -12.98 3.77
N SER A 32 16.19 -12.27 4.31
CA SER A 32 15.91 -11.23 5.29
C SER A 32 15.24 -10.04 4.59
N ALA A 33 14.54 -9.22 5.34
CA ALA A 33 13.96 -7.98 4.81
C ALA A 33 15.04 -7.11 4.14
N ALA A 34 16.23 -7.02 4.73
CA ALA A 34 17.36 -6.27 4.19
C ALA A 34 17.87 -6.77 2.83
N ASP A 35 17.57 -8.02 2.46
CA ASP A 35 17.95 -8.57 1.15
C ASP A 35 16.99 -8.14 0.02
N VAL A 36 15.81 -7.62 0.39
CA VAL A 36 14.73 -7.38 -0.58
C VAL A 36 14.19 -5.95 -0.58
N VAL A 37 14.44 -5.15 0.44
CA VAL A 37 14.01 -3.75 0.50
C VAL A 37 15.03 -2.87 1.22
N GLU A 38 15.27 -1.71 0.64
CA GLU A 38 16.04 -0.62 1.21
C GLU A 38 15.17 0.64 1.26
N VAL A 39 15.26 1.38 2.37
CA VAL A 39 14.58 2.66 2.54
C VAL A 39 15.62 3.75 2.80
N SER A 40 15.50 4.88 2.10
CA SER A 40 16.36 6.02 2.29
C SER A 40 15.59 7.33 2.20
N LEU A 41 16.05 8.34 2.96
CA LEU A 41 15.53 9.69 2.90
C LEU A 41 16.28 10.49 1.83
N LEU A 42 15.55 11.08 0.88
CA LEU A 42 16.01 12.14 0.01
C LEU A 42 15.74 13.47 0.74
N PRO A 43 16.78 14.26 1.06
CA PRO A 43 16.63 15.42 1.96
C PRO A 43 15.66 16.49 1.47
N GLY A 44 15.52 16.64 0.14
CA GLY A 44 14.54 17.54 -0.47
C GLY A 44 14.89 19.03 -0.35
N TRP A 45 13.87 19.88 -0.16
CA TRP A 45 14.03 21.34 -0.14
C TRP A 45 13.01 22.05 0.75
N ARG A 46 13.36 23.25 1.24
CA ARG A 46 12.44 24.16 1.93
C ARG A 46 11.51 24.83 0.92
N MET A 47 10.22 24.74 1.17
CA MET A 47 9.17 25.32 0.34
C MET A 47 8.92 26.79 0.70
N GLN A 48 8.29 27.56 -0.21
CA GLN A 48 8.00 28.98 0.01
C GLN A 48 7.04 29.24 1.19
N ASN A 49 6.17 28.26 1.50
CA ASN A 49 5.25 28.33 2.64
C ASN A 49 5.91 28.01 4.00
N GLY A 50 7.20 27.72 4.01
CA GLY A 50 7.95 27.33 5.21
C GLY A 50 7.97 25.83 5.49
N ASN A 51 7.13 25.04 4.84
CA ASN A 51 7.15 23.57 4.93
C ASN A 51 8.42 23.01 4.24
N HIS A 52 8.70 21.74 4.47
CA HIS A 52 9.82 21.06 3.81
C HIS A 52 9.30 19.85 3.01
N MET A 53 9.65 19.81 1.74
CA MET A 53 9.39 18.66 0.88
C MET A 53 10.61 17.75 0.89
N ALA A 54 10.45 16.51 1.35
CA ALA A 54 11.45 15.45 1.26
C ALA A 54 10.90 14.27 0.45
N GLY A 55 11.73 13.26 0.21
CA GLY A 55 11.28 12.01 -0.43
C GLY A 55 11.72 10.80 0.38
N VAL A 56 10.82 9.85 0.56
CA VAL A 56 11.18 8.52 1.08
C VAL A 56 11.29 7.58 -0.11
N ARG A 57 12.51 7.17 -0.45
CA ARG A 57 12.77 6.19 -1.50
C ARG A 57 12.66 4.80 -0.89
N ILE A 58 11.86 3.96 -1.52
CA ILE A 58 11.73 2.54 -1.23
C ILE A 58 12.23 1.79 -2.45
N SER A 59 13.40 1.16 -2.36
CA SER A 59 14.00 0.36 -3.42
C SER A 59 13.82 -1.12 -3.10
N LEU A 60 13.29 -1.87 -4.05
CA LEU A 60 12.97 -3.28 -3.89
C LEU A 60 13.88 -4.13 -4.77
N ALA A 61 14.14 -5.36 -4.38
CA ALA A 61 14.78 -6.33 -5.24
C ALA A 61 13.95 -6.56 -6.53
N PRO A 62 14.58 -6.90 -7.68
CA PRO A 62 13.89 -7.02 -8.95
C PRO A 62 12.63 -7.91 -8.88
N GLY A 63 11.52 -7.38 -9.37
CA GLY A 63 10.22 -8.05 -9.40
C GLY A 63 9.42 -7.97 -8.11
N TRP A 64 10.03 -7.55 -6.99
CA TRP A 64 9.31 -7.33 -5.75
C TRP A 64 8.40 -6.12 -5.84
N LYS A 65 7.37 -6.10 -5.01
CA LYS A 65 6.39 -5.01 -4.91
C LYS A 65 6.19 -4.61 -3.46
N THR A 66 5.79 -3.36 -3.25
CA THR A 66 5.27 -2.83 -2.00
C THR A 66 3.89 -2.25 -2.24
N TYR A 67 3.22 -1.84 -1.20
CA TYR A 67 1.82 -1.50 -1.25
C TYR A 67 1.57 0.01 -1.15
N TRP A 68 0.47 0.41 -1.73
CA TRP A 68 -0.08 1.75 -1.61
C TRP A 68 -0.82 1.92 -0.27
N ARG A 69 -1.26 3.15 0.06
CA ARG A 69 -2.03 3.44 1.29
C ARG A 69 -3.34 2.63 1.40
N ALA A 70 -3.94 2.26 0.26
CA ALA A 70 -5.09 1.37 0.18
C ALA A 70 -4.70 0.11 -0.62
N PRO A 71 -4.10 -0.89 0.04
CA PRO A 71 -3.38 -1.98 -0.62
C PRO A 71 -4.27 -3.05 -1.25
N GLY A 72 -5.58 -3.05 -0.95
CA GLY A 72 -6.49 -4.15 -1.23
C GLY A 72 -6.48 -5.22 -0.11
N GLU A 73 -7.32 -6.26 -0.25
CA GLU A 73 -7.54 -7.26 0.81
C GLU A 73 -6.29 -8.08 1.16
N GLY A 74 -5.40 -8.28 0.21
CA GLY A 74 -4.18 -9.08 0.39
C GLY A 74 -2.94 -8.26 0.75
N GLY A 75 -3.05 -6.96 1.01
CA GLY A 75 -1.91 -6.08 1.19
C GLY A 75 -1.72 -5.54 2.61
N VAL A 76 -0.51 -5.06 2.89
CA VAL A 76 -0.16 -4.34 4.12
C VAL A 76 0.10 -2.89 3.76
N PRO A 77 -0.67 -1.91 4.28
CA PRO A 77 -0.49 -0.51 3.93
C PRO A 77 0.88 -0.01 4.38
N THR A 78 1.47 0.89 3.58
CA THR A 78 2.71 1.59 3.96
C THR A 78 2.36 2.71 4.95
N ILE A 79 3.00 2.70 6.12
CA ILE A 79 2.79 3.68 7.20
C ILE A 79 4.15 4.26 7.59
N ILE A 80 4.24 5.59 7.70
CA ILE A 80 5.42 6.29 8.21
C ILE A 80 5.05 6.88 9.57
N THR A 81 5.83 6.56 10.59
CA THR A 81 5.65 7.07 11.95
C THR A 81 6.92 7.78 12.40
N LEU A 82 6.82 9.04 12.82
CA LEU A 82 7.95 9.75 13.41
C LEU A 82 8.06 9.41 14.89
N THR A 83 9.23 8.96 15.32
CA THR A 83 9.56 8.69 16.72
C THR A 83 10.17 9.90 17.41
N GLU A 84 10.88 10.75 16.63
CA GLU A 84 11.37 12.05 17.06
C GLU A 84 10.93 13.10 16.04
N ALA A 85 10.13 14.06 16.51
CA ALA A 85 9.49 15.07 15.66
C ALA A 85 9.71 16.50 16.18
N SER A 86 10.88 16.79 16.80
CA SER A 86 11.18 18.12 17.28
C SER A 86 11.22 19.13 16.13
N GLY A 87 10.38 20.17 16.21
CA GLY A 87 10.25 21.17 15.15
C GLY A 87 9.41 20.75 13.96
N ILE A 88 8.63 19.66 14.08
CA ILE A 88 7.68 19.18 13.06
C ILE A 88 6.28 19.20 13.67
N ASP A 89 5.37 19.95 13.06
CA ASP A 89 3.98 20.08 13.50
C ASP A 89 3.04 19.11 12.76
N GLY A 90 3.50 18.56 11.64
CA GLY A 90 2.69 17.62 10.85
C GLY A 90 3.44 17.05 9.65
N MET A 91 2.87 15.98 9.09
CA MET A 91 3.40 15.28 7.94
C MET A 91 2.27 14.89 6.98
N ALA A 92 2.49 15.07 5.69
CA ALA A 92 1.59 14.61 4.64
C ALA A 92 2.36 13.87 3.54
N ILE A 93 1.88 12.70 3.14
CA ILE A 93 2.46 11.91 2.04
C ILE A 93 1.69 12.23 0.76
N HIS A 94 2.42 12.63 -0.29
CA HIS A 94 1.90 12.82 -1.63
C HIS A 94 2.09 11.52 -2.42
N TRP A 95 1.06 10.70 -2.47
CA TRP A 95 1.15 9.35 -3.04
C TRP A 95 1.23 9.41 -4.57
N PRO A 96 2.28 8.84 -5.20
CA PRO A 96 2.29 8.62 -6.65
C PRO A 96 1.16 7.70 -7.10
N SER A 97 0.82 7.73 -8.39
CA SER A 97 -0.19 6.85 -8.98
C SER A 97 0.23 5.39 -8.82
N PRO A 98 -0.58 4.54 -8.16
CA PRO A 98 -0.24 3.14 -7.96
C PRO A 98 -0.61 2.29 -9.19
N ASN A 99 -0.07 1.07 -9.21
CA ASN A 99 -0.46 0.03 -10.13
C ASN A 99 -1.38 -0.99 -9.45
N VAL A 100 -2.23 -1.65 -10.24
CA VAL A 100 -3.06 -2.77 -9.79
C VAL A 100 -2.40 -4.08 -10.21
N PHE A 101 -2.23 -5.00 -9.27
CA PHE A 101 -1.65 -6.32 -9.48
C PHE A 101 -2.65 -7.42 -9.15
N TYR A 102 -2.60 -8.52 -9.89
CA TYR A 102 -3.37 -9.72 -9.61
C TYR A 102 -2.42 -10.89 -9.40
N VAL A 103 -2.52 -11.54 -8.23
CA VAL A 103 -1.74 -12.74 -7.89
C VAL A 103 -2.72 -13.77 -7.33
N ASN A 104 -2.81 -14.93 -7.96
CA ASN A 104 -3.72 -16.00 -7.55
C ASN A 104 -5.18 -15.56 -7.36
N GLY A 105 -5.64 -14.60 -8.19
CA GLY A 105 -6.99 -14.04 -8.13
C GLY A 105 -7.21 -12.96 -7.07
N MET A 106 -6.23 -12.71 -6.21
CA MET A 106 -6.27 -11.59 -5.25
C MET A 106 -5.73 -10.32 -5.89
N ARG A 107 -6.45 -9.23 -5.72
CA ARG A 107 -6.04 -7.90 -6.15
C ARG A 107 -5.18 -7.24 -5.07
N SER A 108 -4.09 -6.62 -5.48
CA SER A 108 -3.29 -5.74 -4.65
C SER A 108 -2.94 -4.46 -5.40
N ILE A 109 -2.75 -3.37 -4.67
CA ILE A 109 -2.48 -2.04 -5.22
C ILE A 109 -1.20 -1.52 -4.61
N GLY A 110 -0.27 -1.06 -5.44
CA GLY A 110 1.04 -0.62 -4.95
C GLY A 110 2.05 -0.31 -6.05
N TYR A 111 3.32 -0.54 -5.76
CA TYR A 111 4.45 -0.17 -6.59
C TYR A 111 5.39 -1.36 -6.77
N ARG A 112 6.11 -1.40 -7.90
CA ARG A 112 7.09 -2.43 -8.21
C ARG A 112 8.47 -1.83 -8.33
N ASP A 113 9.47 -2.57 -7.90
CA ASP A 113 10.90 -2.28 -8.00
C ASP A 113 11.35 -1.04 -7.23
N GLU A 114 10.81 0.15 -7.51
CA GLU A 114 11.12 1.38 -6.77
C GLU A 114 9.90 2.31 -6.71
N VAL A 115 9.80 3.05 -5.61
CA VAL A 115 8.92 4.21 -5.48
C VAL A 115 9.59 5.28 -4.61
N ILE A 116 9.39 6.53 -4.98
CA ILE A 116 9.70 7.67 -4.12
C ILE A 116 8.37 8.24 -3.63
N LEU A 117 8.17 8.24 -2.33
CA LEU A 117 7.02 8.89 -1.69
C LEU A 117 7.42 10.31 -1.30
N PRO A 118 6.93 11.36 -1.98
CA PRO A 118 7.14 12.73 -1.52
C PRO A 118 6.43 12.95 -0.20
N VAL A 119 7.14 13.49 0.78
CA VAL A 119 6.62 13.76 2.12
C VAL A 119 6.79 15.23 2.43
N GLU A 120 5.68 15.92 2.69
CA GLU A 120 5.66 17.30 3.12
C GLU A 120 5.61 17.37 4.64
N PHE A 121 6.61 18.00 5.24
CA PHE A 121 6.69 18.26 6.67
C PHE A 121 6.31 19.71 6.96
N ALA A 122 5.29 19.91 7.78
CA ALA A 122 4.98 21.21 8.36
C ALA A 122 5.99 21.48 9.49
N LEU A 123 6.78 22.54 9.35
CA LEU A 123 7.85 22.85 10.30
C LEU A 123 7.51 24.07 11.14
N SER A 124 7.80 23.99 12.44
CA SER A 124 7.66 25.08 13.41
C SER A 124 8.96 25.83 13.67
N GLN A 125 10.07 25.39 13.06
CA GLN A 125 11.37 26.01 13.26
C GLN A 125 12.09 26.32 11.95
N GLN A 126 13.02 27.28 12.01
CA GLN A 126 13.95 27.63 10.94
C GLN A 126 15.23 26.79 11.09
N GLY A 127 15.98 26.64 10.00
CA GLY A 127 17.22 25.88 10.01
C GLY A 127 17.03 24.41 9.64
N GLU A 128 18.05 23.63 9.95
CA GLU A 128 18.07 22.19 9.71
C GLU A 128 17.24 21.47 10.77
N VAL A 129 16.47 20.48 10.34
CA VAL A 129 15.65 19.62 11.20
C VAL A 129 16.09 18.17 11.03
N SER A 130 16.41 17.50 12.12
CA SER A 130 16.61 16.05 12.11
C SER A 130 15.29 15.33 12.25
N ILE A 131 15.14 14.23 11.54
CA ILE A 131 14.01 13.29 11.69
C ILE A 131 14.52 11.91 12.06
N ALA A 132 13.78 11.27 12.95
CA ALA A 132 13.88 9.85 13.19
C ALA A 132 12.47 9.26 13.24
N GLY A 133 12.30 8.08 12.67
CA GLY A 133 11.03 7.40 12.57
C GLY A 133 11.19 6.00 12.04
N GLU A 134 10.06 5.37 11.79
CA GLU A 134 9.97 4.03 11.25
C GLU A 134 9.01 4.05 10.04
N ILE A 135 9.27 3.17 9.11
CA ILE A 135 8.36 2.85 8.03
C ILE A 135 7.94 1.39 8.13
N ASP A 136 6.65 1.17 8.34
CA ASP A 136 6.02 -0.14 8.26
C ASP A 136 5.49 -0.33 6.84
N LEU A 137 5.86 -1.44 6.20
CA LEU A 137 5.39 -1.76 4.85
C LEU A 137 5.33 -3.27 4.63
N GLY A 138 4.52 -3.68 3.66
CA GLY A 138 4.55 -5.03 3.13
C GLY A 138 5.48 -5.10 1.92
N VAL A 139 6.30 -6.14 1.81
CA VAL A 139 7.05 -6.46 0.59
C VAL A 139 6.64 -7.84 0.10
N CYS A 140 6.45 -8.00 -1.21
CA CYS A 140 5.84 -9.20 -1.76
C CYS A 140 6.43 -9.55 -3.13
N LEU A 141 6.81 -10.83 -3.30
CA LEU A 141 7.03 -11.45 -4.60
C LEU A 141 5.93 -12.51 -4.79
N ASP A 142 6.16 -13.73 -4.31
CA ASP A 142 5.18 -14.81 -4.22
C ASP A 142 4.60 -14.92 -2.81
N VAL A 143 5.42 -14.62 -1.82
CA VAL A 143 5.07 -14.54 -0.40
C VAL A 143 5.24 -13.11 0.07
N CYS A 144 4.29 -12.63 0.88
CA CYS A 144 4.30 -11.29 1.42
C CYS A 144 4.86 -11.30 2.84
N MET A 145 5.73 -10.34 3.13
CA MET A 145 6.37 -10.16 4.44
C MET A 145 6.09 -8.75 4.94
N PRO A 146 5.58 -8.59 6.16
CA PRO A 146 5.59 -7.29 6.83
C PRO A 146 7.02 -6.95 7.26
N VAL A 147 7.41 -5.69 7.11
CA VAL A 147 8.75 -5.18 7.46
C VAL A 147 8.61 -3.84 8.13
N THR A 148 9.41 -3.61 9.16
CA THR A 148 9.62 -2.31 9.79
C THR A 148 11.08 -1.92 9.59
N LEU A 149 11.33 -0.73 9.05
CA LEU A 149 12.67 -0.19 8.79
C LEU A 149 12.81 1.20 9.40
N ASP A 150 14.01 1.52 9.86
CA ASP A 150 14.33 2.85 10.36
C ASP A 150 14.32 3.88 9.24
N LEU A 151 13.78 5.06 9.50
CA LEU A 151 13.82 6.23 8.64
C LEU A 151 14.46 7.39 9.39
N VAL A 152 15.73 7.65 9.10
CA VAL A 152 16.50 8.71 9.75
C VAL A 152 17.10 9.65 8.71
N GLY A 153 17.24 10.92 9.06
CA GLY A 153 17.91 11.87 8.17
C GLY A 153 17.76 13.32 8.59
N LEU A 154 18.20 14.21 7.71
CA LEU A 154 18.22 15.65 7.90
C LEU A 154 17.40 16.34 6.82
N LEU A 155 16.68 17.37 7.23
CA LEU A 155 15.91 18.28 6.37
C LEU A 155 16.66 19.63 6.32
N PRO A 156 17.56 19.83 5.38
CA PRO A 156 18.38 21.04 5.31
C PRO A 156 17.56 22.25 4.84
N PRO A 157 17.93 23.47 5.24
CA PRO A 157 17.21 24.68 4.82
C PRO A 157 17.60 25.14 3.40
N VAL A 158 17.74 24.19 2.46
CA VAL A 158 18.04 24.45 1.05
C VAL A 158 16.76 24.61 0.23
N THR A 159 16.81 25.37 -0.85
CA THR A 159 15.65 25.68 -1.70
C THR A 159 15.73 25.02 -3.07
N ASP A 160 16.85 24.42 -3.43
CA ASP A 160 17.04 23.76 -4.71
C ASP A 160 16.23 22.46 -4.77
N ARG A 161 15.37 22.36 -5.76
CA ARG A 161 14.47 21.22 -5.92
C ARG A 161 15.24 19.97 -6.32
N VAL A 162 14.91 18.86 -5.66
CA VAL A 162 15.41 17.53 -6.02
C VAL A 162 14.56 16.99 -7.16
N HIS A 163 15.19 16.70 -8.29
CA HIS A 163 14.52 16.33 -9.54
C HIS A 163 13.65 15.07 -9.37
N GLU A 164 14.16 14.06 -8.71
CA GLU A 164 13.49 12.76 -8.51
C GLU A 164 12.19 12.91 -7.69
N ILE A 165 12.21 13.73 -6.64
CA ILE A 165 11.01 14.06 -5.86
C ILE A 165 10.02 14.84 -6.73
N GLY A 166 10.51 15.73 -7.59
CA GLY A 166 9.69 16.48 -8.54
C GLY A 166 8.97 15.58 -9.54
N LEU A 167 9.63 14.54 -10.04
CA LEU A 167 9.01 13.52 -10.91
C LEU A 167 7.92 12.75 -10.15
N ALA A 168 8.21 12.29 -8.93
CA ALA A 168 7.24 11.58 -8.10
C ALA A 168 6.01 12.44 -7.77
N LEU A 169 6.18 13.74 -7.50
CA LEU A 169 5.07 14.69 -7.32
C LEU A 169 4.23 14.86 -8.60
N SER A 170 4.85 14.74 -9.78
CA SER A 170 4.14 14.84 -11.06
C SER A 170 3.35 13.59 -11.40
N ASP A 171 3.72 12.45 -10.83
CA ASP A 171 3.06 11.14 -11.03
C ASP A 171 1.88 10.91 -10.08
N ARG A 172 1.40 11.92 -9.39
CA ARG A 172 0.20 11.79 -8.55
C ARG A 172 -1.06 11.49 -9.37
N PRO A 173 -2.10 10.90 -8.78
CA PRO A 173 -3.40 10.85 -9.41
C PRO A 173 -3.86 12.25 -9.84
N LEU A 174 -4.47 12.36 -11.02
CA LEU A 174 -5.06 13.59 -11.52
C LEU A 174 -6.26 13.97 -10.64
N THR A 175 -6.50 15.26 -10.49
CA THR A 175 -7.76 15.75 -9.92
C THR A 175 -8.91 15.51 -10.89
N ALA A 176 -10.15 15.56 -10.41
CA ALA A 176 -11.33 15.46 -11.25
C ALA A 176 -11.29 16.47 -12.42
N THR A 177 -10.89 17.71 -12.16
CA THR A 177 -10.81 18.77 -13.17
C THR A 177 -9.76 18.47 -14.24
N GLU A 178 -8.57 18.03 -13.83
CA GLU A 178 -7.48 17.68 -14.77
C GLU A 178 -7.86 16.50 -15.67
N ALA A 179 -8.63 15.56 -15.13
CA ALA A 179 -9.09 14.38 -15.86
C ALA A 179 -10.38 14.62 -16.67
N GLY A 180 -11.01 15.77 -16.57
CA GLY A 180 -12.33 16.03 -17.16
C GLY A 180 -13.43 15.16 -16.56
N ALA A 181 -13.29 14.77 -15.31
CA ALA A 181 -14.28 13.99 -14.59
C ALA A 181 -15.37 14.88 -13.98
N GLY A 182 -16.61 14.38 -14.00
CA GLY A 182 -17.72 14.97 -13.26
C GLY A 182 -17.60 14.76 -11.75
N ARG A 183 -18.57 15.29 -11.02
CA ARG A 183 -18.67 15.03 -9.56
C ARG A 183 -19.08 13.57 -9.31
N ALA A 184 -18.48 12.97 -8.30
CA ALA A 184 -18.94 11.68 -7.82
C ALA A 184 -20.31 11.80 -7.14
N THR A 185 -21.16 10.81 -7.36
CA THR A 185 -22.42 10.62 -6.64
C THR A 185 -22.37 9.33 -5.83
N CYS A 186 -23.00 9.33 -4.63
CA CYS A 186 -23.03 8.18 -3.74
C CYS A 186 -24.44 7.86 -3.26
N ALA A 187 -24.93 6.68 -3.61
CA ALA A 187 -26.10 6.08 -2.97
C ALA A 187 -25.63 5.24 -1.77
N VAL A 188 -26.20 5.49 -0.60
CA VAL A 188 -25.85 4.82 0.65
C VAL A 188 -27.05 4.02 1.15
N GLN A 189 -26.84 2.75 1.45
CA GLN A 189 -27.84 1.82 1.95
C GLN A 189 -27.35 1.16 3.24
N PRO A 190 -28.17 1.06 4.30
CA PRO A 190 -27.82 0.31 5.49
C PRO A 190 -27.70 -1.20 5.19
N ILE A 191 -26.70 -1.83 5.79
CA ILE A 191 -26.52 -3.29 5.83
C ILE A 191 -26.35 -3.75 7.28
N ALA A 192 -26.32 -5.05 7.52
CA ALA A 192 -26.26 -5.59 8.87
C ALA A 192 -25.05 -5.08 9.67
N ASP A 193 -23.89 -4.96 9.02
CA ASP A 193 -22.61 -4.64 9.68
C ASP A 193 -22.17 -3.18 9.46
N GLY A 194 -22.89 -2.41 8.63
CA GLY A 194 -22.49 -1.05 8.30
C GLY A 194 -23.33 -0.43 7.19
N LEU A 195 -22.66 0.07 6.17
CA LEU A 195 -23.28 0.75 5.03
C LEU A 195 -22.74 0.18 3.72
N ARG A 196 -23.62 0.00 2.74
CA ARG A 196 -23.23 -0.25 1.34
C ARG A 196 -23.25 1.06 0.58
N VAL A 197 -22.15 1.43 -0.02
CA VAL A 197 -21.97 2.65 -0.79
C VAL A 197 -21.81 2.26 -2.27
N THR A 198 -22.70 2.82 -3.10
CA THR A 198 -22.59 2.76 -4.56
C THR A 198 -22.09 4.09 -5.06
N VAL A 199 -20.88 4.12 -5.58
CA VAL A 199 -20.27 5.30 -6.20
C VAL A 199 -20.52 5.29 -7.70
N SER A 200 -20.83 6.45 -8.29
CA SER A 200 -20.91 6.64 -9.74
C SER A 200 -20.21 7.95 -10.12
N VAL A 201 -19.36 7.88 -11.16
CA VAL A 201 -18.63 9.05 -11.69
C VAL A 201 -18.70 9.04 -13.21
N ASP A 202 -19.19 10.12 -13.79
CA ASP A 202 -19.08 10.34 -15.22
C ASP A 202 -17.71 10.89 -15.55
N MET A 203 -16.90 10.14 -16.30
CA MET A 203 -15.53 10.49 -16.58
C MET A 203 -14.97 9.76 -17.81
N PRO A 204 -13.97 10.36 -18.50
CA PRO A 204 -13.21 9.63 -19.50
C PRO A 204 -12.55 8.37 -18.94
N THR A 205 -12.28 7.39 -19.80
CA THR A 205 -11.61 6.17 -19.37
C THR A 205 -10.16 6.44 -18.93
N THR A 206 -9.77 5.83 -17.81
CA THR A 206 -8.39 5.86 -17.32
C THR A 206 -7.49 4.80 -17.97
N GLY A 207 -8.04 4.00 -18.88
CA GLY A 207 -7.34 2.94 -19.62
C GLY A 207 -8.08 1.61 -19.53
N SER A 208 -7.36 0.49 -19.70
CA SER A 208 -7.90 -0.83 -19.43
C SER A 208 -7.92 -1.14 -17.93
N ASP A 209 -8.66 -2.18 -17.55
CA ASP A 209 -8.68 -2.78 -16.20
C ASP A 209 -8.98 -1.75 -15.08
N GLU A 210 -9.93 -0.85 -15.35
CA GLU A 210 -10.26 0.21 -14.41
C GLU A 210 -10.72 -0.35 -13.05
N THR A 211 -10.07 0.13 -12.01
CA THR A 211 -10.35 -0.22 -10.61
C THR A 211 -10.72 1.06 -9.87
N LEU A 212 -11.91 1.09 -9.25
CA LEU A 212 -12.25 2.17 -8.34
C LEU A 212 -11.94 1.70 -6.91
N VAL A 213 -11.18 2.52 -6.19
CA VAL A 213 -10.88 2.35 -4.76
C VAL A 213 -11.69 3.39 -4.00
N LEU A 214 -12.45 2.94 -3.02
CA LEU A 214 -13.14 3.79 -2.06
C LEU A 214 -12.39 3.74 -0.73
N GLU A 215 -12.08 4.89 -0.17
CA GLU A 215 -11.41 5.04 1.12
C GLU A 215 -12.24 5.95 2.02
N HIS A 216 -12.12 5.77 3.33
CA HIS A 216 -12.63 6.71 4.32
C HIS A 216 -11.46 7.43 5.00
N ARG A 217 -11.56 8.77 5.21
CA ARG A 217 -10.48 9.57 5.82
C ARG A 217 -10.13 9.15 7.25
N ASN A 218 -11.11 8.59 7.98
CA ASN A 218 -10.85 7.96 9.26
C ASN A 218 -10.34 6.52 9.02
N PRO A 219 -9.06 6.21 9.32
CA PRO A 219 -8.48 4.88 9.07
C PRO A 219 -9.08 3.78 9.94
N GLY A 220 -9.80 4.13 11.01
CA GLY A 220 -10.52 3.15 11.82
C GLY A 220 -11.79 2.60 11.16
N ILE A 221 -12.26 3.22 10.07
CA ILE A 221 -13.40 2.71 9.31
C ILE A 221 -12.88 1.84 8.17
N TRP A 222 -13.26 0.57 8.19
CA TRP A 222 -12.89 -0.37 7.16
C TRP A 222 -13.78 -0.22 5.92
N VAL A 223 -13.17 -0.28 4.74
CA VAL A 223 -13.86 -0.25 3.45
C VAL A 223 -13.46 -1.48 2.65
N SER A 224 -14.46 -2.23 2.19
CA SER A 224 -14.22 -3.43 1.39
C SER A 224 -13.62 -3.09 0.02
N GLU A 225 -13.02 -4.07 -0.64
CA GLU A 225 -12.76 -3.96 -2.06
C GLU A 225 -14.03 -3.61 -2.84
N ALA A 226 -13.92 -2.61 -3.71
CA ALA A 226 -15.02 -2.20 -4.54
C ALA A 226 -15.16 -3.11 -5.78
N THR A 227 -16.38 -3.58 -6.05
CA THR A 227 -16.72 -4.20 -7.34
C THR A 227 -16.95 -3.09 -8.36
N THR A 228 -16.02 -2.95 -9.30
CA THR A 228 -16.00 -1.88 -10.31
C THR A 228 -16.54 -2.35 -11.64
N ARG A 229 -17.31 -1.49 -12.33
CA ARG A 229 -17.72 -1.70 -13.73
C ARG A 229 -17.81 -0.36 -14.48
N ARG A 230 -17.53 -0.38 -15.78
CA ARG A 230 -17.76 0.75 -16.70
C ARG A 230 -19.10 0.56 -17.41
N GLU A 231 -19.95 1.57 -17.38
CA GLU A 231 -21.24 1.62 -18.08
C GLU A 231 -21.24 2.88 -18.98
N GLY A 232 -20.74 2.74 -20.20
CA GLY A 232 -20.58 3.87 -21.12
C GLY A 232 -19.57 4.91 -20.59
N ALA A 233 -20.02 6.14 -20.39
CA ALA A 233 -19.20 7.22 -19.84
C ALA A 233 -19.08 7.16 -18.30
N THR A 234 -19.91 6.37 -17.63
CA THR A 234 -19.97 6.30 -16.18
C THR A 234 -19.15 5.11 -15.65
N ILE A 235 -18.25 5.36 -14.71
CA ILE A 235 -17.68 4.29 -13.88
C ILE A 235 -18.50 4.16 -12.60
N ARG A 236 -18.84 2.92 -12.25
CA ARG A 236 -19.62 2.61 -11.07
C ARG A 236 -18.90 1.59 -10.21
N ALA A 237 -18.98 1.75 -8.88
CA ALA A 237 -18.43 0.77 -7.95
C ALA A 237 -19.30 0.63 -6.71
N VAL A 238 -19.26 -0.55 -6.10
CA VAL A 238 -19.97 -0.88 -4.87
C VAL A 238 -18.98 -1.38 -3.85
N ALA A 239 -19.00 -0.79 -2.66
CA ALA A 239 -18.18 -1.21 -1.51
C ALA A 239 -19.01 -1.16 -0.23
N ASP A 240 -18.64 -1.97 0.74
CA ASP A 240 -19.20 -1.96 2.09
C ASP A 240 -18.27 -1.15 3.01
N VAL A 241 -18.85 -0.33 3.87
CA VAL A 241 -18.15 0.56 4.81
C VAL A 241 -18.57 0.17 6.22
N ILE A 242 -17.61 -0.30 7.00
CA ILE A 242 -17.85 -0.94 8.30
C ILE A 242 -17.18 -0.09 9.40
N PRO A 243 -17.95 0.36 10.41
CA PRO A 243 -17.39 1.13 11.51
C PRO A 243 -16.60 0.22 12.47
N PRO A 244 -15.63 0.75 13.21
CA PRO A 244 -14.96 0.00 14.26
C PRO A 244 -15.90 -0.32 15.43
N GLY A 245 -15.67 -1.45 16.09
CA GLY A 245 -16.38 -1.85 17.29
C GLY A 245 -17.75 -2.47 17.02
N ARG A 246 -18.84 -1.76 17.31
CA ARG A 246 -20.19 -2.33 17.22
C ARG A 246 -20.69 -2.35 15.77
N PRO A 247 -21.04 -3.52 15.21
CA PRO A 247 -21.63 -3.60 13.88
C PRO A 247 -22.96 -2.85 13.77
N GLY A 248 -23.20 -2.29 12.60
CA GLY A 248 -24.48 -1.66 12.25
C GLY A 248 -24.35 -0.36 11.48
N PRO A 249 -25.47 0.21 10.99
CA PRO A 249 -25.48 1.50 10.31
C PRO A 249 -25.01 2.63 11.21
N PHE A 250 -24.28 3.59 10.64
CA PHE A 250 -23.73 4.75 11.32
C PHE A 250 -23.86 6.01 10.46
N PRO A 251 -23.74 7.23 11.03
CA PRO A 251 -23.69 8.44 10.25
C PRO A 251 -22.43 8.50 9.39
N LEU A 252 -22.59 8.56 8.06
CA LEU A 252 -21.51 8.67 7.10
C LEU A 252 -21.47 10.09 6.53
N SER A 253 -20.36 10.78 6.73
CA SER A 253 -20.07 12.03 6.02
C SER A 253 -19.52 11.70 4.63
N ARG A 254 -20.23 12.08 3.59
CA ARG A 254 -19.77 11.83 2.21
C ARG A 254 -18.53 12.62 1.82
N SER A 255 -18.23 13.72 2.51
CA SER A 255 -16.97 14.48 2.35
C SER A 255 -15.75 13.74 2.90
N ASP A 256 -15.96 12.73 3.76
CA ASP A 256 -14.87 11.93 4.32
C ASP A 256 -14.51 10.73 3.45
N LEU A 257 -15.23 10.56 2.35
CA LEU A 257 -14.89 9.55 1.34
C LEU A 257 -13.84 10.09 0.38
N ARG A 258 -12.90 9.25 0.00
CA ARG A 258 -11.94 9.48 -1.08
C ARG A 258 -12.13 8.39 -2.12
N ILE A 259 -12.17 8.80 -3.36
CA ILE A 259 -12.45 7.93 -4.50
C ILE A 259 -11.27 8.01 -5.45
N THR A 260 -10.62 6.89 -5.72
CA THR A 260 -9.53 6.85 -6.70
C THR A 260 -9.86 5.85 -7.79
N VAL A 261 -9.85 6.31 -9.03
CA VAL A 261 -10.03 5.46 -10.22
C VAL A 261 -8.66 5.21 -10.84
N ILE A 262 -8.23 3.98 -10.85
CA ILE A 262 -6.91 3.55 -11.35
C ILE A 262 -7.14 2.77 -12.64
N GLY A 263 -6.45 3.14 -13.71
CA GLY A 263 -6.42 2.41 -14.97
C GLY A 263 -5.00 2.27 -15.51
N SER A 264 -4.85 1.66 -16.67
CA SER A 264 -3.53 1.38 -17.26
C SER A 264 -2.76 2.61 -17.74
N ARG A 265 -3.41 3.79 -17.84
CA ARG A 265 -2.79 5.02 -18.35
C ARG A 265 -2.65 6.12 -17.30
N MET A 266 -3.55 6.19 -16.36
CA MET A 266 -3.59 7.24 -15.33
C MET A 266 -4.42 6.79 -14.13
N ALA A 267 -4.24 7.46 -13.01
CA ALA A 267 -5.16 7.43 -11.88
C ALA A 267 -5.85 8.80 -11.73
N VAL A 268 -7.06 8.81 -11.20
CA VAL A 268 -7.84 10.03 -10.94
C VAL A 268 -8.39 9.96 -9.53
N GLU A 269 -8.18 11.01 -8.74
CA GLU A 269 -8.66 11.10 -7.36
C GLU A 269 -9.75 12.17 -7.23
N LEU A 270 -10.81 11.83 -6.52
CA LEU A 270 -11.93 12.71 -6.19
C LEU A 270 -12.15 12.70 -4.69
N ASP A 271 -12.36 13.89 -4.12
CA ASP A 271 -12.70 14.06 -2.72
C ASP A 271 -14.21 14.19 -2.53
N GLY A 272 -14.76 13.27 -1.74
CA GLY A 272 -16.19 13.24 -1.42
C GLY A 272 -17.10 12.90 -2.59
N CYS A 273 -18.39 12.82 -2.29
CA CYS A 273 -19.46 12.62 -3.26
C CYS A 273 -20.75 13.33 -2.83
N THR A 274 -21.67 13.48 -3.76
CA THR A 274 -23.02 14.03 -3.56
C THR A 274 -24.09 12.95 -3.66
N GLY A 275 -25.32 13.21 -3.20
CA GLY A 275 -26.44 12.27 -3.33
C GLY A 275 -27.25 12.07 -2.06
#